data_30e08f0bb8831effdc89add1d4089f0b
#
_entry.id   30e08f0bb8831effdc89add1d4089f0b
#
_cell.length_a   1.000
_cell.length_b   1.000
_cell.length_c   1.000
_cell.angle_alpha   90.00
_cell.angle_beta   90.00
_cell.angle_gamma   90.00
#
_symmetry.space_group_name_H-M   'P 1'
#
loop_
_entity.id
_entity.type
_entity.pdbx_description
1 polymer ?
#
loop_
_entity_poly.entity_id
_entity_poly.type
_entity_poly.pdbx_seq_one_letter_code
_entity_poly.pdbx_strand_id
1 'polypeptide(L)'
;MSTSGGQERGDAAMSLLERLTSALGEVTTLVEESDGALTVTVDGSVASLRVVTIAEGLDMVSLTQPLAWDLPLNNKIRERVAEQAGRTMLGTVALVEKIADGPDTPANGSSARTARKSAAKKVADVMLRYNFPAAGLTEDALRTLILLVLTTGADVRKALTA
;
A
#
# COMPACT_ATOMS: atom_id res chain seq x y z
N MET A 1 -39.68 -1.56 30.79
CA MET A 1 -38.66 -2.42 30.25
C MET A 1 -37.87 -1.73 29.22
N SER A 2 -36.65 -1.45 29.57
CA SER A 2 -35.80 -0.54 28.80
C SER A 2 -35.37 -1.11 27.47
N THR A 3 -35.63 -0.38 26.42
CA THR A 3 -35.14 -0.63 25.08
C THR A 3 -33.83 0.12 24.80
N SER A 4 -33.11 0.49 25.84
CA SER A 4 -31.89 1.27 25.71
C SER A 4 -30.70 0.49 25.08
N GLY A 5 -30.84 -0.82 24.93
CA GLY A 5 -29.79 -1.64 24.33
C GLY A 5 -29.57 -1.49 22.84
N GLY A 6 -30.51 -0.84 22.13
CA GLY A 6 -30.38 -0.66 20.67
C GLY A 6 -29.57 0.57 20.25
N GLN A 7 -29.53 1.55 21.10
CA GLN A 7 -28.87 2.81 20.78
C GLN A 7 -27.38 2.78 21.12
N GLU A 8 -27.01 2.06 22.15
CA GLU A 8 -25.59 1.86 22.50
C GLU A 8 -24.85 1.04 21.45
N ARG A 9 -25.53 0.14 20.74
CA ARG A 9 -24.93 -0.60 19.63
C ARG A 9 -24.67 0.27 18.40
N GLY A 10 -25.46 1.32 18.19
CA GLY A 10 -25.24 2.24 17.09
C GLY A 10 -23.99 3.11 17.30
N ASP A 11 -23.78 3.55 18.54
CA ASP A 11 -22.64 4.40 18.87
C ASP A 11 -21.34 3.59 19.02
N ALA A 12 -21.44 2.32 19.43
CA ALA A 12 -20.29 1.44 19.54
C ALA A 12 -19.84 0.87 18.19
N ALA A 13 -20.65 0.99 17.14
CA ALA A 13 -20.41 0.38 15.85
C ALA A 13 -19.85 1.35 14.82
N MET A 14 -18.94 2.26 15.23
CA MET A 14 -18.16 2.99 14.24
C MET A 14 -17.45 1.98 13.36
N SER A 15 -17.64 2.10 12.06
CA SER A 15 -16.94 1.24 11.11
C SER A 15 -15.43 1.43 11.25
N LEU A 16 -14.67 0.43 10.88
CA LEU A 16 -13.21 0.54 10.87
C LEU A 16 -12.76 1.67 9.96
N LEU A 17 -13.45 1.88 8.83
CA LEU A 17 -13.17 2.99 7.93
C LEU A 17 -13.34 4.35 8.62
N GLU A 18 -14.41 4.54 9.38
CA GLU A 18 -14.65 5.76 10.14
C GLU A 18 -13.58 5.97 11.24
N ARG A 19 -13.17 4.88 11.87
CA ARG A 19 -12.11 4.92 12.90
C ARG A 19 -10.77 5.28 12.30
N LEU A 20 -10.45 4.77 11.11
CA LEU A 20 -9.25 5.14 10.37
C LEU A 20 -9.27 6.61 9.99
N THR A 21 -10.39 7.10 9.50
CA THR A 21 -10.58 8.51 9.16
C THR A 21 -10.37 9.40 10.37
N SER A 22 -10.95 9.03 11.50
CA SER A 22 -10.77 9.75 12.76
C SER A 22 -9.32 9.73 13.24
N ALA A 23 -8.68 8.56 13.19
CA ALA A 23 -7.31 8.40 13.69
C ALA A 23 -6.28 9.16 12.85
N LEU A 24 -6.47 9.24 11.54
CA LEU A 24 -5.48 9.77 10.61
C LEU A 24 -5.78 11.20 10.14
N GLY A 25 -7.00 11.65 10.27
CA GLY A 25 -7.44 12.92 9.68
C GLY A 25 -6.73 14.17 10.18
N GLU A 26 -6.21 14.15 11.39
CA GLU A 26 -5.50 15.29 11.98
C GLU A 26 -4.01 15.32 11.61
N VAL A 27 -3.44 14.17 11.29
CA VAL A 27 -1.99 14.01 11.09
C VAL A 27 -1.59 13.74 9.64
N THR A 28 -2.57 13.49 8.79
CA THR A 28 -2.35 13.19 7.37
C THR A 28 -3.37 13.90 6.52
N THR A 29 -3.11 13.94 5.21
CA THR A 29 -4.14 14.29 4.24
C THR A 29 -4.83 13.01 3.78
N LEU A 30 -6.14 12.96 3.97
CA LEU A 30 -6.96 11.81 3.61
C LEU A 30 -7.89 12.15 2.45
N VAL A 31 -7.96 11.25 1.49
CA VAL A 31 -8.95 11.32 0.40
C VAL A 31 -9.68 9.99 0.35
N GLU A 32 -10.99 10.01 0.50
CA GLU A 32 -11.81 8.84 0.29
C GLU A 32 -12.09 8.71 -1.20
N GLU A 33 -11.64 7.59 -1.76
CA GLU A 33 -11.82 7.31 -3.17
C GLU A 33 -13.21 6.73 -3.46
N SER A 34 -13.64 6.80 -4.72
CA SER A 34 -14.96 6.32 -5.13
C SER A 34 -15.16 4.82 -4.89
N ASP A 35 -14.09 4.05 -4.84
CA ASP A 35 -14.11 2.60 -4.57
C ASP A 35 -14.06 2.24 -3.09
N GLY A 36 -14.09 3.24 -2.20
CA GLY A 36 -14.04 3.06 -0.75
C GLY A 36 -12.65 2.99 -0.14
N ALA A 37 -11.60 3.05 -0.94
CA ALA A 37 -10.24 3.14 -0.42
C ALA A 37 -9.96 4.52 0.16
N LEU A 38 -9.04 4.59 1.12
CA LEU A 38 -8.51 5.86 1.61
C LEU A 38 -7.12 6.07 1.04
N THR A 39 -6.89 7.20 0.42
CA THR A 39 -5.55 7.62 0.03
C THR A 39 -5.01 8.53 1.12
N VAL A 40 -3.88 8.12 1.69
CA VAL A 40 -3.22 8.80 2.80
C VAL A 40 -1.94 9.43 2.28
N THR A 41 -1.77 10.71 2.55
CA THR A 41 -0.55 11.44 2.18
C THR A 41 0.03 12.09 3.43
N VAL A 42 1.30 11.81 3.70
CA VAL A 42 2.05 12.42 4.80
C VAL A 42 3.52 12.51 4.41
N ASP A 43 4.09 13.71 4.56
CA ASP A 43 5.52 13.98 4.29
C ASP A 43 6.01 13.45 2.94
N GLY A 44 5.19 13.60 1.91
CA GLY A 44 5.51 13.13 0.55
C GLY A 44 5.31 11.65 0.31
N SER A 45 4.92 10.89 1.33
CA SER A 45 4.57 9.48 1.18
C SER A 45 3.08 9.34 0.92
N VAL A 46 2.73 8.48 -0.01
CA VAL A 46 1.34 8.20 -0.39
C VAL A 46 1.08 6.71 -0.23
N ALA A 47 -0.02 6.38 0.40
CA ALA A 47 -0.45 4.98 0.55
C ALA A 47 -1.95 4.85 0.34
N SER A 48 -2.36 3.67 -0.06
CA SER A 48 -3.78 3.30 -0.15
C SER A 48 -4.11 2.37 1.01
N LEU A 49 -5.20 2.66 1.70
CA LEU A 49 -5.75 1.82 2.77
C LEU A 49 -7.10 1.29 2.34
N ARG A 50 -7.30 0.00 2.53
CA ARG A 50 -8.60 -0.66 2.32
C ARG A 50 -8.97 -1.45 3.54
N VAL A 51 -10.25 -1.47 3.87
CA VAL A 51 -10.79 -2.37 4.87
C VAL A 51 -11.30 -3.61 4.15
N VAL A 52 -10.81 -4.76 4.58
CA VAL A 52 -11.19 -6.06 4.02
C VAL A 52 -11.74 -6.93 5.15
N THR A 53 -12.97 -7.36 5.03
CA THR A 53 -13.58 -8.29 5.98
C THR A 53 -13.21 -9.71 5.57
N ILE A 54 -12.41 -10.38 6.39
CA ILE A 54 -11.97 -11.75 6.14
C ILE A 54 -13.02 -12.75 6.64
N ALA A 55 -13.59 -12.45 7.79
CA ALA A 55 -14.63 -13.25 8.42
C ALA A 55 -15.44 -12.32 9.31
N GLU A 56 -16.58 -12.80 9.81
CA GLU A 56 -17.38 -12.02 10.74
C GLU A 56 -16.56 -11.66 11.98
N GLY A 57 -16.51 -10.35 12.28
CA GLY A 57 -15.73 -9.83 13.40
C GLY A 57 -14.22 -9.71 13.14
N LEU A 58 -13.77 -10.04 11.93
CA LEU A 58 -12.36 -9.95 11.58
C LEU A 58 -12.17 -9.02 10.38
N ASP A 59 -12.04 -7.75 10.67
CA ASP A 59 -11.72 -6.73 9.68
C ASP A 59 -10.22 -6.49 9.65
N MET A 60 -9.68 -6.51 8.45
CA MET A 60 -8.27 -6.23 8.17
C MET A 60 -8.13 -4.87 7.52
N VAL A 61 -7.04 -4.20 7.83
CA VAL A 61 -6.58 -3.06 7.03
C VAL A 61 -5.52 -3.57 6.07
N SER A 62 -5.72 -3.31 4.80
CA SER A 62 -4.74 -3.60 3.76
C SER A 62 -4.11 -2.28 3.31
N LEU A 63 -2.83 -2.13 3.59
CA LEU A 63 -2.05 -0.95 3.23
C LEU A 63 -1.14 -1.29 2.07
N THR A 64 -1.12 -0.43 1.06
CA THR A 64 -0.18 -0.52 -0.06
C THR A 64 0.47 0.84 -0.26
N GLN A 65 1.79 0.87 -0.17
CA GLN A 65 2.58 2.08 -0.38
C GLN A 65 3.53 1.87 -1.54
N PRO A 66 3.33 2.57 -2.67
CA PRO A 66 4.31 2.55 -3.76
C PRO A 66 5.62 3.21 -3.30
N LEU A 67 6.73 2.55 -3.51
CA LEU A 67 8.04 3.05 -3.12
C LEU A 67 8.85 3.53 -4.32
N ALA A 68 8.78 2.82 -5.42
CA ALA A 68 9.47 3.19 -6.65
C ALA A 68 8.77 2.58 -7.86
N TRP A 69 8.84 3.29 -8.97
CA TRP A 69 8.24 2.89 -10.24
C TRP A 69 9.33 2.72 -11.30
N ASP A 70 9.18 1.73 -12.16
CA ASP A 70 9.98 1.58 -13.36
C ASP A 70 11.49 1.57 -13.12
N LEU A 71 11.91 0.93 -12.04
CA LEU A 71 13.34 0.73 -11.77
C LEU A 71 13.92 -0.27 -12.77
N PRO A 72 15.15 -0.06 -13.23
CA PRO A 72 15.80 -1.05 -14.07
C PRO A 72 15.94 -2.37 -13.33
N LEU A 73 15.41 -3.43 -13.92
CA LEU A 73 15.44 -4.75 -13.31
C LEU A 73 16.77 -5.42 -13.58
N ASN A 74 17.67 -5.37 -12.61
CA ASN A 74 18.98 -6.00 -12.64
C ASN A 74 19.31 -6.61 -11.27
N ASN A 75 20.41 -7.33 -11.19
CA ASN A 75 20.81 -7.98 -9.94
C ASN A 75 21.05 -7.00 -8.81
N LYS A 76 21.57 -5.83 -9.12
CA LYS A 76 21.82 -4.79 -8.12
C LYS A 76 20.53 -4.30 -7.45
N ILE A 77 19.48 -4.10 -8.23
CA ILE A 77 18.17 -3.69 -7.72
C ILE A 77 17.55 -4.83 -6.90
N ARG A 78 17.63 -6.06 -7.40
CA ARG A 78 17.12 -7.24 -6.66
C ARG A 78 17.81 -7.39 -5.31
N GLU A 79 19.12 -7.22 -5.26
CA GLU A 79 19.89 -7.29 -4.03
C GLU A 79 19.51 -6.18 -3.05
N ARG A 80 19.35 -4.95 -3.54
CA ARG A 80 18.92 -3.81 -2.71
C ARG A 80 17.53 -4.02 -2.13
N VAL A 81 16.60 -4.49 -2.94
CA VAL A 81 15.24 -4.78 -2.48
C VAL A 81 15.25 -5.90 -1.44
N ALA A 82 16.00 -6.95 -1.68
CA ALA A 82 16.12 -8.06 -0.74
C ALA A 82 16.73 -7.61 0.59
N GLU A 83 17.75 -6.75 0.55
CA GLU A 83 18.36 -6.20 1.74
C GLU A 83 17.38 -5.35 2.55
N GLN A 84 16.65 -4.47 1.88
CA GLN A 84 15.64 -3.64 2.55
C GLN A 84 14.48 -4.48 3.10
N ALA A 85 14.06 -5.49 2.36
CA ALA A 85 13.04 -6.44 2.83
C ALA A 85 13.48 -7.16 4.10
N GLY A 86 14.74 -7.55 4.17
CA GLY A 86 15.29 -8.21 5.36
C GLY A 86 15.39 -7.32 6.59
N ARG A 87 15.44 -6.01 6.41
CA ARG A 87 15.49 -5.02 7.50
C ARG A 87 14.11 -4.52 7.92
N THR A 88 13.09 -4.78 7.12
CA THR A 88 11.75 -4.26 7.36
C THR A 88 11.02 -5.15 8.35
N MET A 89 10.65 -4.57 9.49
CA MET A 89 9.90 -5.27 10.53
C MET A 89 8.40 -5.28 10.24
N LEU A 90 7.86 -4.14 9.83
CA LEU A 90 6.43 -3.99 9.58
C LEU A 90 6.20 -3.91 8.07
N GLY A 91 5.40 -4.82 7.58
CA GLY A 91 5.07 -4.90 6.18
C GLY A 91 6.06 -5.74 5.38
N THR A 92 5.73 -5.89 4.12
CA THR A 92 6.52 -6.66 3.16
C THR A 92 6.93 -5.77 2.00
N VAL A 93 8.22 -5.69 1.75
CA VAL A 93 8.74 -5.00 0.57
C VAL A 93 8.71 -6.00 -0.59
N ALA A 94 7.95 -5.68 -1.62
CA ALA A 94 7.74 -6.55 -2.76
C ALA A 94 8.25 -5.90 -4.04
N LEU A 95 8.99 -6.66 -4.81
CA LEU A 95 9.42 -6.27 -6.14
C LEU A 95 8.46 -6.88 -7.15
N VAL A 96 7.85 -6.04 -7.98
CA VAL A 96 6.90 -6.45 -8.99
C VAL A 96 7.53 -6.24 -10.36
N GLU A 97 7.86 -7.33 -11.03
CA GLU A 97 8.41 -7.28 -12.37
C GLU A 97 7.32 -6.94 -13.37
N LYS A 98 7.64 -6.07 -14.30
CA LYS A 98 6.76 -5.76 -15.42
C LYS A 98 7.58 -5.41 -16.65
N ILE A 99 6.93 -5.44 -17.80
CA ILE A 99 7.53 -5.00 -19.04
C ILE A 99 7.37 -3.48 -19.09
N ALA A 100 8.45 -2.76 -19.40
CA ALA A 100 8.40 -1.33 -19.56
C ALA A 100 7.32 -0.95 -20.59
N ASP A 101 6.44 -0.03 -20.21
CA ASP A 101 5.48 0.55 -21.13
C ASP A 101 6.23 1.36 -22.19
N GLY A 102 6.74 0.65 -23.18
CA GLY A 102 7.17 1.28 -24.41
C GLY A 102 5.93 1.77 -25.15
N PRO A 103 6.06 2.75 -26.04
CA PRO A 103 4.96 3.13 -26.87
C PRO A 103 4.43 1.88 -27.54
N ASP A 104 3.17 1.56 -27.28
CA ASP A 104 2.47 0.48 -27.93
C ASP A 104 2.47 0.71 -29.42
N THR A 105 3.51 0.27 -30.07
CA THR A 105 3.44 0.11 -31.50
C THR A 105 2.52 -1.06 -31.74
N PRO A 106 1.37 -0.83 -32.35
CA PRO A 106 0.53 -1.93 -32.77
C PRO A 106 1.39 -2.83 -33.66
N ALA A 107 1.47 -4.04 -33.22
CA ALA A 107 2.28 -5.05 -33.80
C ALA A 107 2.01 -5.22 -35.29
N ASN A 108 2.89 -4.72 -36.11
CA ASN A 108 2.99 -5.15 -37.48
C ASN A 108 3.83 -6.42 -37.49
N GLY A 109 3.16 -7.53 -37.45
CA GLY A 109 3.60 -8.89 -37.70
C GLY A 109 5.06 -9.23 -37.39
N SER A 110 5.91 -9.24 -38.42
CA SER A 110 7.27 -9.77 -38.32
C SER A 110 8.31 -8.80 -37.72
N SER A 111 8.12 -7.50 -37.86
CA SER A 111 9.03 -6.54 -37.25
C SER A 111 8.83 -6.40 -35.75
N ALA A 112 7.66 -6.77 -35.26
CA ALA A 112 7.36 -6.74 -33.84
C ALA A 112 8.10 -7.84 -33.06
N ARG A 113 8.45 -8.95 -33.68
CA ARG A 113 9.21 -10.02 -33.02
C ARG A 113 10.66 -9.67 -32.76
N THR A 114 11.29 -8.97 -33.68
CA THR A 114 12.67 -8.54 -33.51
C THR A 114 12.76 -7.37 -32.56
N ALA A 115 11.78 -6.46 -32.62
CA ALA A 115 11.67 -5.34 -31.68
C ALA A 115 11.38 -5.80 -30.26
N ARG A 116 10.65 -6.89 -30.06
CA ARG A 116 10.38 -7.43 -28.72
C ARG A 116 11.62 -7.97 -28.03
N LYS A 117 12.54 -8.60 -28.76
CA LYS A 117 13.76 -9.11 -28.16
C LYS A 117 14.72 -8.02 -27.74
N SER A 118 14.70 -6.89 -28.45
CA SER A 118 15.56 -5.75 -28.16
C SER A 118 14.92 -4.70 -27.28
N ALA A 119 13.56 -4.60 -27.26
CA ALA A 119 12.81 -3.58 -26.54
C ALA A 119 12.12 -4.09 -25.26
N ALA A 120 12.16 -5.39 -25.01
CA ALA A 120 11.56 -5.97 -23.80
C ALA A 120 12.45 -5.69 -22.58
N LYS A 121 12.60 -4.43 -22.22
CA LYS A 121 13.23 -4.06 -20.96
C LYS A 121 12.26 -4.39 -19.84
N LYS A 122 12.63 -5.37 -19.03
CA LYS A 122 11.95 -5.63 -17.79
C LYS A 122 12.32 -4.53 -16.81
N VAL A 123 11.30 -3.96 -16.21
CA VAL A 123 11.43 -2.99 -15.12
C VAL A 123 10.70 -3.52 -13.90
N ALA A 124 10.93 -2.91 -12.78
CA ALA A 124 10.32 -3.32 -11.54
C ALA A 124 9.71 -2.12 -10.82
N ASP A 125 8.54 -2.36 -10.27
CA ASP A 125 7.97 -1.48 -9.25
C ASP A 125 8.28 -2.07 -7.89
N VAL A 126 8.47 -1.24 -6.91
CA VAL A 126 8.67 -1.67 -5.53
C VAL A 126 7.54 -1.11 -4.68
N MET A 127 6.89 -2.01 -3.96
CA MET A 127 5.75 -1.71 -3.11
C MET A 127 6.03 -2.18 -1.69
N LEU A 128 5.54 -1.44 -0.72
CA LEU A 128 5.41 -1.94 0.63
C LEU A 128 3.95 -2.31 0.85
N ARG A 129 3.70 -3.52 1.32
CA ARG A 129 2.37 -4.02 1.64
C ARG A 129 2.31 -4.43 3.09
N TYR A 130 1.25 -4.06 3.76
CA TYR A 130 1.03 -4.48 5.13
C TYR A 130 -0.45 -4.73 5.37
N ASN A 131 -0.77 -5.95 5.72
CA ASN A 131 -2.13 -6.35 6.07
C ASN A 131 -2.16 -6.69 7.55
N PHE A 132 -3.06 -6.10 8.29
CA PHE A 132 -3.13 -6.36 9.73
C PHE A 132 -4.57 -6.35 10.22
N PRO A 133 -4.89 -7.23 11.21
CA PRO A 133 -6.20 -7.19 11.85
C PRO A 133 -6.31 -5.93 12.69
N ALA A 134 -7.37 -5.17 12.48
CA ALA A 134 -7.46 -3.83 13.05
C ALA A 134 -8.71 -3.61 13.90
N ALA A 135 -9.66 -4.53 13.89
CA ALA A 135 -10.94 -4.35 14.57
C ALA A 135 -10.79 -4.10 16.08
N GLY A 136 -9.81 -4.72 16.72
CA GLY A 136 -9.57 -4.56 18.15
C GLY A 136 -8.56 -3.47 18.53
N LEU A 137 -8.01 -2.73 17.56
CA LEU A 137 -7.02 -1.71 17.83
C LEU A 137 -7.69 -0.39 18.22
N THR A 138 -7.07 0.34 19.14
CA THR A 138 -7.49 1.70 19.48
C THR A 138 -7.14 2.66 18.33
N GLU A 139 -7.74 3.83 18.33
CA GLU A 139 -7.39 4.87 17.36
C GLU A 139 -5.92 5.27 17.45
N ASP A 140 -5.39 5.39 18.66
CA ASP A 140 -3.97 5.69 18.86
C ASP A 140 -3.07 4.60 18.29
N ALA A 141 -3.43 3.34 18.47
CA ALA A 141 -2.69 2.21 17.93
C ALA A 141 -2.76 2.20 16.39
N LEU A 142 -3.91 2.44 15.81
CA LEU A 142 -4.08 2.55 14.36
C LEU A 142 -3.20 3.66 13.78
N ARG A 143 -3.27 4.83 14.38
CA ARG A 143 -2.46 5.98 13.96
C ARG A 143 -0.98 5.68 14.03
N THR A 144 -0.51 5.21 15.17
CA THR A 144 0.90 4.91 15.40
C THR A 144 1.41 3.86 14.41
N LEU A 145 0.66 2.77 14.26
CA LEU A 145 1.06 1.68 13.38
C LEU A 145 1.16 2.12 11.93
N ILE A 146 0.17 2.84 11.43
CA ILE A 146 0.16 3.31 10.04
C ILE A 146 1.28 4.31 9.80
N LEU A 147 1.49 5.26 10.70
CA LEU A 147 2.58 6.23 10.57
C LEU A 147 3.95 5.56 10.59
N LEU A 148 4.14 4.54 11.44
CA LEU A 148 5.39 3.77 11.48
C LEU A 148 5.63 3.04 10.15
N VAL A 149 4.61 2.43 9.58
CA VAL A 149 4.73 1.74 8.29
C VAL A 149 5.07 2.74 7.18
N LEU A 150 4.41 3.89 7.14
CA LEU A 150 4.69 4.91 6.13
C LEU A 150 6.11 5.46 6.25
N THR A 151 6.60 5.64 7.48
CA THR A 151 7.99 6.06 7.73
C THR A 151 8.97 5.00 7.26
N THR A 152 8.69 3.74 7.57
CA THR A 152 9.50 2.62 7.10
C THR A 152 9.58 2.59 5.57
N GLY A 153 8.44 2.75 4.91
CA GLY A 153 8.38 2.83 3.45
C GLY A 153 9.18 3.99 2.88
N ALA A 154 9.12 5.16 3.51
CA ALA A 154 9.90 6.32 3.10
C ALA A 154 11.41 6.05 3.21
N ASP A 155 11.85 5.38 4.27
CA ASP A 155 13.25 5.01 4.46
C ASP A 155 13.72 4.00 3.41
N VAL A 156 12.89 3.00 3.12
CA VAL A 156 13.19 2.03 2.05
C VAL A 156 13.31 2.73 0.70
N ARG A 157 12.38 3.62 0.39
CA ARG A 157 12.41 4.40 -0.85
C ARG A 157 13.72 5.16 -1.00
N LYS A 158 14.16 5.85 0.05
CA LYS A 158 15.43 6.59 0.05
C LYS A 158 16.61 5.66 -0.22
N ALA A 159 16.61 4.49 0.38
CA ALA A 159 17.67 3.50 0.18
C ALA A 159 17.70 2.95 -1.24
N LEU A 160 16.54 2.83 -1.87
CA LEU A 160 16.45 2.32 -3.26
C LEU A 160 16.82 3.37 -4.31
N THR A 161 16.60 4.64 -4.01
CA THR A 161 16.82 5.75 -4.96
C THR A 161 18.11 6.52 -4.71
N ALA A 162 18.87 6.11 -3.73
CA ALA A 162 20.17 6.74 -3.41
C ALA A 162 21.28 6.29 -4.36
#